data_aca6de56675f1fea9960fe0a8d4ca8bd
#
_entry.id   aca6de56675f1fea9960fe0a8d4ca8bd
#
_cell.length_a   1.000
_cell.length_b   1.000
_cell.length_c   1.000
_cell.angle_alpha   90.00
_cell.angle_beta   90.00
_cell.angle_gamma   90.00
#
_symmetry.space_group_name_H-M   'P 1'
#
loop_
_entity.id
_entity.type
_entity.pdbx_description
1 polymer ?
#
loop_
_entity_poly.entity_id
_entity_poly.type
_entity_poly.pdbx_seq_one_letter_code
_entity_poly.pdbx_strand_id
1 'polypeptide(L)'
;SKFCQWLSAQTGHYYRLPTEAEWEYACRAGTNTPFSCPEDKLADFAVLDPEQVRVGYEKVGTKKPNPWGLYDMHGNVMEWCLDQYLDKGYAGREGKTTENPIAIPTTLYPRVARGGSWYDPAEELRSARRIPSNENWKVQDPQLPKSIWYHTDAHWLGFRIVRPLDIPETPKMHELWNLGRIGG
;
A
#
# COMPACT_ATOMS: atom_id res chain seq x y z
N SER A 1 -1.40 10.98 2.03
CA SER A 1 -0.91 11.92 1.02
C SER A 1 -0.27 13.20 1.57
N LYS A 2 -0.57 13.66 2.79
CA LYS A 2 0.05 14.87 3.37
C LYS A 2 1.57 14.75 3.54
N PHE A 3 2.06 13.56 3.91
CA PHE A 3 3.50 13.28 3.96
C PHE A 3 4.15 13.49 2.58
N CYS A 4 3.54 12.96 1.51
CA CYS A 4 4.06 13.12 0.14
C CYS A 4 4.13 14.59 -0.27
N GLN A 5 3.09 15.37 0.06
CA GLN A 5 3.06 16.82 -0.20
C GLN A 5 4.19 17.54 0.55
N TRP A 6 4.36 17.25 1.83
CA TRP A 6 5.43 17.80 2.64
C TRP A 6 6.82 17.44 2.08
N LEU A 7 7.05 16.15 1.78
CA LEU A 7 8.32 15.68 1.21
C LEU A 7 8.61 16.34 -0.13
N SER A 8 7.58 16.51 -0.97
CA SER A 8 7.73 17.20 -2.25
C SER A 8 8.17 18.65 -2.08
N ALA A 9 7.60 19.35 -1.10
CA ALA A 9 7.99 20.72 -0.79
C ALA A 9 9.44 20.81 -0.24
N GLN A 10 9.87 19.81 0.56
CA GLN A 10 11.22 19.78 1.13
C GLN A 10 12.31 19.50 0.10
N THR A 11 12.01 18.65 -0.89
CA THR A 11 13.02 18.12 -1.82
C THR A 11 12.99 18.76 -3.20
N GLY A 12 11.93 19.50 -3.54
CA GLY A 12 11.69 20.02 -4.90
C GLY A 12 11.30 18.94 -5.92
N HIS A 13 11.05 17.70 -5.47
CA HIS A 13 10.60 16.59 -6.31
C HIS A 13 9.13 16.26 -6.04
N TYR A 14 8.44 15.73 -7.04
CA TYR A 14 7.06 15.29 -6.85
C TYR A 14 6.99 13.85 -6.34
N TYR A 15 6.32 13.65 -5.21
CA TYR A 15 6.04 12.34 -4.62
C TYR A 15 4.55 12.16 -4.38
N ARG A 16 4.08 10.93 -4.52
CA ARG A 16 2.71 10.52 -4.18
C ARG A 16 2.67 9.06 -3.71
N LEU A 17 1.52 8.61 -3.25
CA LEU A 17 1.27 7.18 -3.12
C LEU A 17 1.19 6.54 -4.51
N PRO A 18 1.51 5.24 -4.64
CA PRO A 18 1.27 4.51 -5.88
C PRO A 18 -0.23 4.37 -6.17
N THR A 19 -0.60 4.25 -7.43
CA THR A 19 -1.87 3.63 -7.78
C THR A 19 -1.81 2.13 -7.47
N GLU A 20 -2.95 1.48 -7.38
CA GLU A 20 -3.01 0.03 -7.16
C GLU A 20 -2.27 -0.75 -8.26
N ALA A 21 -2.44 -0.33 -9.52
CA ALA A 21 -1.78 -0.96 -10.65
C ALA A 21 -0.25 -0.78 -10.63
N GLU A 22 0.24 0.41 -10.27
CA GLU A 22 1.68 0.66 -10.10
C GLU A 22 2.26 -0.19 -8.98
N TRP A 23 1.54 -0.31 -7.88
CA TRP A 23 1.97 -1.14 -6.75
C TRP A 23 2.12 -2.61 -7.16
N GLU A 24 1.10 -3.18 -7.82
CA GLU A 24 1.13 -4.59 -8.25
C GLU A 24 2.22 -4.83 -9.31
N TYR A 25 2.37 -3.93 -10.26
CA TYR A 25 3.42 -3.99 -11.27
C TYR A 25 4.82 -4.02 -10.63
N ALA A 26 5.06 -3.13 -9.67
CA ALA A 26 6.29 -3.07 -8.91
C ALA A 26 6.52 -4.31 -8.02
N CYS A 27 5.44 -4.83 -7.40
CA CYS A 27 5.48 -6.03 -6.60
C CYS A 27 5.88 -7.24 -7.44
N ARG A 28 5.23 -7.43 -8.58
CA ARG A 28 5.50 -8.54 -9.51
C ARG A 28 6.91 -8.50 -10.09
N ALA A 29 7.45 -7.34 -10.37
CA ALA A 29 8.80 -7.19 -10.93
C ALA A 29 9.07 -8.14 -12.11
N GLY A 30 8.10 -8.30 -13.02
CA GLY A 30 8.15 -9.16 -14.18
C GLY A 30 7.69 -10.62 -13.97
N THR A 31 7.32 -11.02 -12.74
CA THR A 31 6.80 -12.36 -12.46
C THR A 31 5.29 -12.47 -12.71
N ASN A 32 4.81 -13.68 -13.04
CA ASN A 32 3.39 -14.01 -13.16
C ASN A 32 2.92 -14.98 -12.06
N THR A 33 3.79 -15.32 -11.13
CA THR A 33 3.55 -16.21 -9.99
C THR A 33 2.77 -15.49 -8.86
N PRO A 34 2.21 -16.20 -7.88
CA PRO A 34 1.55 -15.59 -6.74
C PRO A 34 2.44 -14.60 -5.99
N PHE A 35 3.73 -14.89 -5.87
CA PHE A 35 4.75 -14.04 -5.24
C PHE A 35 5.83 -13.68 -6.26
N SER A 36 6.58 -12.61 -6.00
CA SER A 36 7.74 -12.21 -6.80
C SER A 36 9.01 -13.02 -6.46
N CYS A 37 8.87 -14.10 -5.71
CA CYS A 37 9.91 -15.02 -5.30
C CYS A 37 9.39 -16.48 -5.35
N PRO A 38 10.27 -17.51 -5.24
CA PRO A 38 9.83 -18.88 -5.06
C PRO A 38 8.97 -19.01 -3.79
N GLU A 39 7.84 -19.70 -3.91
CA GLU A 39 6.86 -19.82 -2.83
C GLU A 39 7.44 -20.53 -1.59
N ASP A 40 8.25 -21.55 -1.79
CA ASP A 40 8.97 -22.29 -0.75
C ASP A 40 10.03 -21.45 -0.01
N LYS A 41 10.35 -20.26 -0.53
CA LYS A 41 11.31 -19.31 0.05
C LYS A 41 10.68 -18.00 0.49
N LEU A 42 9.36 -17.92 0.56
CA LEU A 42 8.66 -16.67 0.89
C LEU A 42 9.20 -16.02 2.18
N ALA A 43 9.52 -16.82 3.21
CA ALA A 43 10.07 -16.32 4.47
C ALA A 43 11.42 -15.59 4.36
N ASP A 44 12.17 -15.80 3.27
CA ASP A 44 13.39 -15.03 2.98
C ASP A 44 13.08 -13.62 2.44
N PHE A 45 11.90 -13.40 1.87
CA PHE A 45 11.50 -12.17 1.17
C PHE A 45 10.42 -11.39 1.91
N ALA A 46 9.72 -12.03 2.84
CA ALA A 46 8.58 -11.45 3.56
C ALA A 46 8.80 -11.49 5.07
N VAL A 47 8.37 -10.43 5.74
CA VAL A 47 8.13 -10.47 7.18
C VAL A 47 6.70 -10.95 7.38
N LEU A 48 6.55 -12.19 7.84
CA LEU A 48 5.28 -12.82 8.16
C LEU A 48 5.43 -13.64 9.45
N ASP A 49 4.37 -13.71 10.23
CA ASP A 49 4.33 -14.46 11.47
C ASP A 49 2.96 -15.17 11.61
N PRO A 50 2.74 -16.24 10.84
CA PRO A 50 1.47 -16.95 10.82
C PRO A 50 1.10 -17.57 12.18
N GLU A 51 2.08 -17.81 13.04
CA GLU A 51 1.87 -18.35 14.39
C GLU A 51 1.62 -17.24 15.44
N GLN A 52 1.72 -15.98 15.03
CA GLN A 52 1.51 -14.80 15.89
C GLN A 52 2.38 -14.79 17.16
N VAL A 53 3.59 -15.33 17.04
CA VAL A 53 4.56 -15.39 18.13
C VAL A 53 5.27 -14.04 18.30
N ARG A 54 5.40 -13.29 17.21
CA ARG A 54 6.01 -11.95 17.22
C ARG A 54 4.94 -10.89 17.41
N VAL A 55 5.33 -9.79 17.98
CA VAL A 55 4.44 -8.65 18.16
C VAL A 55 4.98 -7.47 17.36
N GLY A 56 4.44 -7.30 16.13
CA GLY A 56 4.66 -6.09 15.35
C GLY A 56 5.50 -6.27 14.07
N TYR A 57 5.60 -5.18 13.34
CA TYR A 57 6.39 -5.05 12.12
C TYR A 57 7.89 -5.00 12.44
N GLU A 58 8.71 -5.30 11.43
CA GLU A 58 10.17 -5.20 11.51
C GLU A 58 10.67 -3.92 10.81
N LYS A 59 11.95 -3.61 11.04
CA LYS A 59 12.64 -2.57 10.30
C LYS A 59 12.59 -2.90 8.79
N VAL A 60 12.31 -1.91 7.98
CA VAL A 60 12.26 -2.07 6.52
C VAL A 60 13.60 -2.55 5.94
N GLY A 61 13.52 -3.38 4.90
CA GLY A 61 14.69 -3.83 4.16
C GLY A 61 15.50 -4.92 4.86
N THR A 62 14.95 -5.65 5.81
CA THR A 62 15.63 -6.76 6.50
C THR A 62 15.61 -8.08 5.73
N LYS A 63 14.65 -8.23 4.83
CA LYS A 63 14.48 -9.42 3.97
C LYS A 63 15.12 -9.20 2.60
N LYS A 64 15.07 -10.22 1.75
CA LYS A 64 15.56 -10.12 0.37
C LYS A 64 14.61 -9.26 -0.49
N PRO A 65 15.13 -8.47 -1.43
CA PRO A 65 14.29 -7.69 -2.34
C PRO A 65 13.72 -8.56 -3.46
N ASN A 66 12.68 -8.04 -4.12
CA ASN A 66 12.15 -8.62 -5.36
C ASN A 66 13.16 -8.44 -6.53
N PRO A 67 12.90 -8.99 -7.74
CA PRO A 67 13.82 -8.87 -8.89
C PRO A 67 14.18 -7.44 -9.30
N TRP A 68 13.39 -6.44 -8.92
CA TRP A 68 13.66 -5.02 -9.18
C TRP A 68 14.32 -4.29 -8.01
N GLY A 69 14.74 -5.00 -6.98
CA GLY A 69 15.42 -4.42 -5.83
C GLY A 69 14.49 -3.77 -4.81
N LEU A 70 13.17 -4.03 -4.87
CA LEU A 70 12.19 -3.49 -3.94
C LEU A 70 11.98 -4.45 -2.77
N TYR A 71 12.10 -3.91 -1.56
CA TYR A 71 11.94 -4.64 -0.30
C TYR A 71 10.50 -4.58 0.21
N ASP A 72 10.16 -5.56 1.05
CA ASP A 72 8.89 -5.61 1.80
C ASP A 72 7.63 -5.50 0.93
N MET A 73 7.70 -6.06 -0.30
CA MET A 73 6.54 -6.11 -1.20
C MET A 73 5.54 -7.20 -0.80
N HIS A 74 5.92 -8.10 0.09
CA HIS A 74 5.11 -9.16 0.65
C HIS A 74 5.27 -9.12 2.18
N GLY A 75 4.19 -8.84 2.91
CA GLY A 75 4.22 -8.77 4.38
C GLY A 75 4.81 -7.49 4.96
N ASN A 76 5.32 -7.57 6.16
CA ASN A 76 5.69 -6.46 7.04
C ASN A 76 4.47 -5.60 7.39
N VAL A 77 4.13 -4.60 6.59
CA VAL A 77 2.88 -3.82 6.73
C VAL A 77 2.17 -3.72 5.38
N MET A 78 0.83 -3.79 5.39
CA MET A 78 0.07 -3.46 4.18
C MET A 78 0.27 -2.00 3.82
N GLU A 79 0.12 -1.68 2.55
CA GLU A 79 0.45 -0.36 2.05
C GLU A 79 -0.70 0.31 1.33
N TRP A 80 -0.97 1.55 1.71
CA TRP A 80 -1.98 2.38 1.07
C TRP A 80 -1.68 2.64 -0.40
N CYS A 81 -2.71 2.47 -1.24
CA CYS A 81 -2.75 2.96 -2.62
C CYS A 81 -3.69 4.16 -2.76
N LEU A 82 -3.60 4.87 -3.89
CA LEU A 82 -4.49 6.00 -4.18
C LEU A 82 -5.94 5.59 -4.42
N ASP A 83 -6.16 4.37 -4.87
CA ASP A 83 -7.42 3.90 -5.44
C ASP A 83 -8.53 3.70 -4.44
N GLN A 84 -9.79 3.93 -4.89
CA GLN A 84 -10.98 3.37 -4.28
C GLN A 84 -10.96 1.87 -4.47
N TYR A 85 -11.26 1.11 -3.42
CA TYR A 85 -11.51 -0.32 -3.59
C TYR A 85 -12.89 -0.53 -4.23
N LEU A 86 -12.89 -1.22 -5.35
CA LEU A 86 -14.10 -1.66 -6.05
C LEU A 86 -14.03 -3.19 -6.18
N ASP A 87 -15.07 -3.91 -5.78
CA ASP A 87 -15.09 -5.38 -5.84
C ASP A 87 -14.80 -5.91 -7.25
N LYS A 88 -15.33 -5.23 -8.25
CA LYS A 88 -15.13 -5.54 -9.66
C LYS A 88 -14.20 -4.54 -10.36
N GLY A 89 -13.19 -4.03 -9.64
CA GLY A 89 -12.35 -2.92 -10.12
C GLY A 89 -11.65 -3.15 -11.47
N TYR A 90 -11.40 -4.40 -11.81
CA TYR A 90 -10.78 -4.79 -13.08
C TYR A 90 -11.77 -5.42 -14.07
N ALA A 91 -13.04 -5.61 -13.70
CA ALA A 91 -14.04 -6.20 -14.57
C ALA A 91 -14.25 -5.35 -15.84
N GLY A 92 -14.34 -6.01 -17.00
CA GLY A 92 -14.50 -5.37 -18.30
C GLY A 92 -13.20 -4.77 -18.87
N ARG A 93 -12.06 -5.02 -18.23
CA ARG A 93 -10.73 -4.62 -18.72
C ARG A 93 -9.93 -5.81 -19.27
N GLU A 94 -10.48 -7.02 -19.21
CA GLU A 94 -9.83 -8.24 -19.68
C GLU A 94 -9.45 -8.10 -21.17
N GLY A 95 -8.18 -8.38 -21.47
CA GLY A 95 -7.63 -8.28 -22.83
C GLY A 95 -7.48 -6.84 -23.37
N LYS A 96 -7.68 -5.81 -22.53
CA LYS A 96 -7.52 -4.40 -22.90
C LYS A 96 -6.33 -3.77 -22.18
N THR A 97 -5.55 -2.97 -22.91
CA THR A 97 -4.55 -2.09 -22.31
C THR A 97 -5.25 -0.84 -21.78
N THR A 98 -5.00 -0.50 -20.51
CA THR A 98 -5.47 0.75 -19.90
C THR A 98 -4.27 1.52 -19.41
N GLU A 99 -4.07 2.72 -19.90
CA GLU A 99 -2.98 3.59 -19.44
C GLU A 99 -3.31 4.20 -18.08
N ASN A 100 -2.33 4.15 -17.17
CA ASN A 100 -2.40 4.78 -15.84
C ASN A 100 -3.75 4.58 -15.13
N PRO A 101 -4.24 3.34 -15.00
CA PRO A 101 -5.55 3.10 -14.42
C PRO A 101 -5.56 3.52 -12.95
N ILE A 102 -6.59 4.29 -12.58
CA ILE A 102 -6.86 4.66 -11.19
C ILE A 102 -8.38 4.65 -10.97
N ALA A 103 -8.82 4.07 -9.86
CA ALA A 103 -10.18 4.19 -9.39
C ALA A 103 -10.28 5.42 -8.47
N ILE A 104 -10.74 6.55 -9.01
CA ILE A 104 -10.84 7.81 -8.26
C ILE A 104 -11.75 7.61 -7.04
N PRO A 105 -11.28 7.91 -5.84
CA PRO A 105 -12.08 7.78 -4.63
C PRO A 105 -13.24 8.75 -4.56
N THR A 106 -14.43 8.20 -4.35
CA THR A 106 -15.68 8.95 -4.15
C THR A 106 -16.24 8.80 -2.74
N THR A 107 -15.73 7.84 -1.98
CA THR A 107 -16.10 7.59 -0.58
C THR A 107 -14.85 7.47 0.29
N LEU A 108 -15.01 7.64 1.59
CA LEU A 108 -13.90 7.52 2.53
C LEU A 108 -13.40 6.07 2.62
N TYR A 109 -14.33 5.14 2.61
CA TYR A 109 -14.09 3.70 2.61
C TYR A 109 -14.95 3.01 1.54
N PRO A 110 -14.53 1.81 1.07
CA PRO A 110 -13.20 1.20 1.26
C PRO A 110 -12.13 1.79 0.34
N ARG A 111 -10.90 1.86 0.82
CA ARG A 111 -9.70 2.21 0.05
C ARG A 111 -8.86 0.98 -0.15
N VAL A 112 -7.97 0.99 -1.14
CA VAL A 112 -7.10 -0.14 -1.41
C VAL A 112 -5.87 -0.09 -0.51
N ALA A 113 -5.59 -1.23 0.13
CA ALA A 113 -4.29 -1.58 0.67
C ALA A 113 -3.76 -2.87 0.01
N ARG A 114 -2.45 -3.01 -0.06
CA ARG A 114 -1.75 -4.09 -0.77
C ARG A 114 -0.63 -4.66 0.07
N GLY A 115 -0.16 -5.87 -0.29
CA GLY A 115 1.04 -6.50 0.24
C GLY A 115 0.82 -7.46 1.40
N GLY A 116 -0.30 -7.36 2.10
CA GLY A 116 -0.49 -8.04 3.38
C GLY A 116 0.44 -7.51 4.46
N SER A 117 0.33 -8.02 5.65
CA SER A 117 1.13 -7.59 6.81
C SER A 117 1.82 -8.77 7.49
N TRP A 118 2.65 -8.46 8.47
CA TRP A 118 3.30 -9.46 9.32
C TRP A 118 2.31 -10.38 10.03
N TYR A 119 1.09 -9.92 10.23
CA TYR A 119 0.03 -10.62 10.94
C TYR A 119 -0.79 -11.55 10.05
N ASP A 120 -0.71 -11.39 8.73
CA ASP A 120 -1.53 -12.11 7.76
C ASP A 120 -0.87 -13.44 7.35
N PRO A 121 -1.67 -14.48 7.02
CA PRO A 121 -1.16 -15.71 6.47
C PRO A 121 -0.61 -15.50 5.05
N ALA A 122 0.24 -16.40 4.57
CA ALA A 122 0.98 -16.27 3.32
C ALA A 122 0.10 -15.99 2.09
N GLU A 123 -1.08 -16.59 2.01
CA GLU A 123 -2.04 -16.39 0.92
C GLU A 123 -2.56 -14.96 0.80
N GLU A 124 -2.54 -14.18 1.88
CA GLU A 124 -2.91 -12.77 1.89
C GLU A 124 -1.77 -11.85 1.39
N LEU A 125 -0.53 -12.37 1.32
CA LEU A 125 0.64 -11.64 0.87
C LEU A 125 0.86 -11.71 -0.65
N ARG A 126 0.00 -12.40 -1.40
CA ARG A 126 0.15 -12.56 -2.85
C ARG A 126 0.12 -11.21 -3.58
N SER A 127 0.91 -11.11 -4.66
CA SER A 127 1.00 -9.89 -5.48
C SER A 127 -0.36 -9.36 -5.94
N ALA A 128 -1.32 -10.24 -6.25
CA ALA A 128 -2.66 -9.88 -6.70
C ALA A 128 -3.66 -9.62 -5.57
N ARG A 129 -3.29 -9.88 -4.30
CA ARG A 129 -4.22 -9.71 -3.19
C ARG A 129 -4.59 -8.24 -2.99
N ARG A 130 -5.87 -7.96 -2.94
CA ARG A 130 -6.47 -6.64 -2.75
C ARG A 130 -7.15 -6.61 -1.39
N ILE A 131 -6.91 -5.58 -0.59
CA ILE A 131 -7.43 -5.48 0.76
C ILE A 131 -8.27 -4.21 0.88
N PRO A 132 -9.59 -4.32 1.18
CA PRO A 132 -10.46 -3.17 1.38
C PRO A 132 -10.27 -2.61 2.79
N SER A 133 -10.05 -1.32 2.90
CA SER A 133 -10.07 -0.65 4.20
C SER A 133 -11.50 -0.49 4.73
N ASN A 134 -11.62 -0.34 6.04
CA ASN A 134 -12.90 -0.06 6.69
C ASN A 134 -12.72 0.98 7.83
N GLU A 135 -13.82 1.40 8.41
CA GLU A 135 -13.82 2.42 9.48
C GLU A 135 -13.09 1.99 10.75
N ASN A 136 -13.04 0.69 11.04
CA ASN A 136 -12.38 0.16 12.23
C ASN A 136 -10.86 0.40 12.22
N TRP A 137 -10.27 0.62 11.04
CA TRP A 137 -8.84 0.95 10.93
C TRP A 137 -8.46 2.30 11.55
N LYS A 138 -9.46 3.11 11.93
CA LYS A 138 -9.28 4.38 12.63
C LYS A 138 -9.55 4.30 14.14
N VAL A 139 -9.96 3.15 14.62
CA VAL A 139 -10.23 3.00 16.06
C VAL A 139 -8.94 3.29 16.81
N GLN A 140 -9.06 4.14 17.81
CA GLN A 140 -7.97 4.50 18.72
C GLN A 140 -8.20 3.78 20.03
N ASP A 141 -7.11 3.46 20.72
CA ASP A 141 -7.19 2.94 22.08
C ASP A 141 -8.11 3.83 22.95
N PRO A 142 -9.16 3.27 23.55
CA PRO A 142 -10.07 4.01 24.42
C PRO A 142 -9.44 4.38 25.78
N GLN A 143 -8.21 4.00 26.09
CA GLN A 143 -7.57 4.31 27.36
C GLN A 143 -7.47 5.83 27.62
N LEU A 144 -7.78 6.19 28.85
CA LEU A 144 -7.59 7.56 29.36
C LEU A 144 -6.66 7.52 30.58
N PRO A 145 -5.59 8.36 30.61
CA PRO A 145 -5.18 9.30 29.57
C PRO A 145 -4.66 8.58 28.31
N LYS A 146 -4.99 9.12 27.15
CA LYS A 146 -4.49 8.57 25.87
C LYS A 146 -2.97 8.58 25.86
N SER A 147 -2.38 7.45 25.50
CA SER A 147 -0.94 7.40 25.23
C SER A 147 -0.61 8.37 24.09
N ILE A 148 0.36 9.26 24.29
CA ILE A 148 0.87 10.16 23.24
C ILE A 148 1.49 9.42 22.06
N TRP A 149 1.75 8.12 22.21
CA TRP A 149 2.35 7.24 21.23
C TRP A 149 1.31 6.46 20.41
N TYR A 150 0.05 6.49 20.83
CA TYR A 150 -1.01 5.66 20.26
C TYR A 150 -1.95 6.50 19.38
N HIS A 151 -1.73 6.48 18.10
CA HIS A 151 -2.58 7.21 17.15
C HIS A 151 -3.66 6.33 16.50
N THR A 152 -3.43 5.01 16.42
CA THR A 152 -4.35 4.01 15.84
C THR A 152 -3.88 2.60 16.18
N ASP A 153 -4.79 1.65 16.24
CA ASP A 153 -4.48 0.23 16.44
C ASP A 153 -3.94 -0.47 15.20
N ALA A 154 -3.88 0.21 14.07
CA ALA A 154 -3.45 -0.35 12.77
C ALA A 154 -1.92 -0.41 12.65
N HIS A 155 -1.25 -1.18 13.52
CA HIS A 155 0.22 -1.39 13.47
C HIS A 155 0.70 -2.16 12.24
N TRP A 156 -0.23 -2.77 11.54
CA TRP A 156 -0.03 -3.57 10.34
C TRP A 156 -0.21 -2.77 9.04
N LEU A 157 -0.36 -1.44 9.13
CA LEU A 157 -0.68 -0.58 8.01
C LEU A 157 0.35 0.55 7.86
N GLY A 158 0.87 0.71 6.67
CA GLY A 158 1.85 1.70 6.30
C GLY A 158 1.64 2.24 4.89
N PHE A 159 2.70 2.71 4.27
CA PHE A 159 2.67 3.17 2.88
C PHE A 159 4.08 3.21 2.29
N ARG A 160 4.14 3.10 0.97
CA ARG A 160 5.33 3.49 0.18
C ARG A 160 5.03 4.69 -0.68
N ILE A 161 6.06 5.34 -1.19
CA ILE A 161 5.93 6.49 -2.07
C ILE A 161 6.53 6.17 -3.44
N VAL A 162 5.99 6.81 -4.46
CA VAL A 162 6.54 6.80 -5.81
C VAL A 162 6.95 8.21 -6.22
N ARG A 163 7.99 8.29 -7.02
CA ARG A 163 8.45 9.51 -7.69
C ARG A 163 8.26 9.31 -9.19
N PRO A 164 7.17 9.79 -9.79
CA PRO A 164 6.96 9.70 -11.22
C PRO A 164 8.08 10.41 -12.00
N LEU A 165 8.43 9.87 -13.16
CA LEU A 165 9.38 10.51 -14.07
C LEU A 165 8.76 11.74 -14.71
N ASP A 166 7.50 11.62 -15.14
CA ASP A 166 6.72 12.72 -15.67
C ASP A 166 6.04 13.46 -14.51
N ILE A 167 6.46 14.70 -14.30
CA ILE A 167 5.91 15.55 -13.24
C ILE A 167 4.65 16.22 -13.79
N PRO A 168 3.46 15.94 -13.21
CA PRO A 168 2.24 16.60 -13.65
C PRO A 168 2.25 18.10 -13.27
N GLU A 169 1.40 18.87 -13.92
CA GLU A 169 1.17 20.27 -13.54
C GLU A 169 0.64 20.38 -12.09
N THR A 170 0.93 21.53 -11.46
CA THR A 170 0.60 21.79 -10.05
C THR A 170 -0.86 21.49 -9.69
N PRO A 171 -1.89 21.86 -10.47
CA PRO A 171 -3.28 21.51 -10.15
C PRO A 171 -3.49 20.00 -10.04
N LYS A 172 -2.88 19.22 -10.94
CA LYS A 172 -2.99 17.74 -10.91
C LYS A 172 -2.23 17.13 -9.75
N MET A 173 -1.09 17.67 -9.35
CA MET A 173 -0.39 17.26 -8.14
C MET A 173 -1.29 17.43 -6.91
N HIS A 174 -1.92 18.61 -6.78
CA HIS A 174 -2.84 18.89 -5.66
C HIS A 174 -4.06 17.95 -5.67
N GLU A 175 -4.62 17.68 -6.84
CA GLU A 175 -5.70 16.69 -6.97
C GLU A 175 -5.27 15.33 -6.43
N LEU A 176 -4.14 14.78 -6.90
CA LEU A 176 -3.64 13.46 -6.49
C LEU A 176 -3.27 13.40 -4.99
N TRP A 177 -2.75 14.47 -4.40
CA TRP A 177 -2.50 14.52 -2.96
C TRP A 177 -3.76 14.58 -2.10
N ASN A 178 -4.86 15.05 -2.67
CA ASN A 178 -6.13 15.26 -1.96
C ASN A 178 -7.23 14.29 -2.38
N LEU A 179 -6.92 13.26 -3.18
CA LEU A 179 -7.89 12.23 -3.56
C LEU A 179 -8.58 11.66 -2.32
N GLY A 180 -9.92 11.68 -2.34
CA GLY A 180 -10.76 11.17 -1.26
C GLY A 180 -10.89 12.08 -0.04
N ARG A 181 -10.53 13.35 -0.13
CA ARG A 181 -11.07 14.37 0.77
C ARG A 181 -12.54 14.58 0.44
N ILE A 182 -13.41 13.96 1.21
CA ILE A 182 -14.85 14.15 1.13
C ILE A 182 -15.19 15.23 2.15
N GLY A 183 -15.55 16.40 1.66
CA GLY A 183 -15.94 17.55 2.48
C GLY A 183 -14.75 18.27 3.14
N GLY A 184 -14.40 19.41 2.63
CA GLY A 184 -13.71 20.50 3.32
C GLY A 184 -14.73 21.55 3.64
#